data_24d85b4985697827c37b954629f4610b
#
_entry.id   24d85b4985697827c37b954629f4610b
#
_cell.length_a   1.000
_cell.length_b   1.000
_cell.length_c   1.000
_cell.angle_alpha   90.00
_cell.angle_beta   90.00
_cell.angle_gamma   90.00
#
_symmetry.space_group_name_H-M   'P 1'
#
loop_
_entity.id
_entity.type
_entity.pdbx_description
1 polymer ?
#
loop_
_entity_poly.entity_id
_entity_poly.type
_entity_poly.pdbx_seq_one_letter_code
_entity_poly.pdbx_strand_id
1 'polypeptide(L)'
;RLRSRGLGDVYKRQVKNNMQVGYGSYNTLQTEFSNRVKKGCFSSVVTGSYNRTDGHRSDMEFEQYGGYAKLGYDLSTFWKVWEDINVTHFNASNPGTVQTPLFDNDSRITRGMTSFALENHYEKTSGTLSFFYNWGRHKINDGYKTGEEPQKSHFNSKDRMLGISWYQSATLFTGNRVTTGFDYQHFGGESWNKVLATGERKSGVDKQMDEFAGYIDFRQDINSWLSLDAGVRVDHHSHVGTEWIPQGGLAFHFPKNTEVKA
;
A
#
# COMPACT_ATOMS: atom_id res chain seq x y z
N ARG A 1 37.14 32.65 -14.16
CA ARG A 1 36.03 31.77 -14.59
C ARG A 1 36.17 30.42 -13.88
N LEU A 2 35.44 30.24 -12.81
CA LEU A 2 35.18 28.92 -12.24
C LEU A 2 34.18 28.22 -13.16
N ARG A 3 34.66 27.33 -14.00
CA ARG A 3 33.79 26.43 -14.77
C ARG A 3 33.27 25.36 -13.81
N SER A 4 31.97 25.38 -13.53
CA SER A 4 31.23 24.29 -12.92
C SER A 4 31.29 23.04 -13.85
N ARG A 5 32.37 22.29 -13.76
CA ARG A 5 32.47 20.94 -14.31
C ARG A 5 32.29 19.99 -13.11
N GLY A 6 31.17 19.32 -13.00
CA GLY A 6 31.11 18.22 -12.07
C GLY A 6 29.77 17.87 -11.44
N LEU A 7 28.68 18.59 -11.68
CA LEU A 7 27.38 18.20 -11.16
C LEU A 7 26.66 17.10 -11.99
N GLY A 8 27.03 16.93 -13.26
CA GLY A 8 26.40 15.93 -14.14
C GLY A 8 26.81 14.48 -13.90
N ASP A 9 28.02 14.24 -13.36
CA ASP A 9 28.51 12.86 -13.15
C ASP A 9 28.23 12.31 -11.76
N VAL A 10 27.97 13.17 -10.78
CA VAL A 10 27.69 12.77 -9.38
C VAL A 10 26.32 12.05 -9.26
N TYR A 11 25.41 12.29 -10.18
CA TYR A 11 24.06 11.68 -10.17
C TYR A 11 23.97 10.33 -10.90
N LYS A 12 25.00 9.91 -11.63
CA LYS A 12 24.93 8.69 -12.45
C LYS A 12 25.06 7.38 -11.65
N ARG A 13 25.58 7.43 -10.44
CA ARG A 13 25.77 6.24 -9.60
C ARG A 13 25.67 6.63 -8.13
N GLN A 14 24.54 6.36 -7.52
CA GLN A 14 24.36 6.54 -6.07
C GLN A 14 24.05 5.18 -5.44
N VAL A 15 24.89 4.78 -4.48
CA VAL A 15 24.62 3.66 -3.57
C VAL A 15 24.61 4.24 -2.17
N LYS A 16 23.50 4.03 -1.46
CA LYS A 16 23.35 4.48 -0.08
C LYS A 16 22.90 3.30 0.77
N ASN A 17 23.67 3.00 1.78
CA ASN A 17 23.31 2.01 2.81
C ASN A 17 23.05 2.72 4.13
N ASN A 18 22.08 2.23 4.86
CA ASN A 18 21.82 2.64 6.23
C ASN A 18 21.54 1.39 7.06
N MET A 19 22.08 1.34 8.27
CA MET A 19 21.78 0.31 9.26
C MET A 19 21.56 0.99 10.60
N GLN A 20 20.50 0.64 11.26
CA GLN A 20 20.17 1.13 12.60
C GLN A 20 19.92 -0.07 13.52
N VAL A 21 20.47 -0.01 14.72
CA VAL A 21 20.26 -1.00 15.78
C VAL A 21 19.99 -0.25 17.07
N GLY A 22 18.89 -0.59 17.72
CA GLY A 22 18.52 -0.07 19.02
C GLY A 22 18.26 -1.22 20.00
N TYR A 23 18.73 -1.07 21.24
CA TYR A 23 18.43 -2.01 22.31
C TYR A 23 17.96 -1.25 23.55
N GLY A 24 16.94 -1.78 24.21
CA GLY A 24 16.29 -1.13 25.35
C GLY A 24 15.77 -2.08 26.41
N SER A 25 15.03 -1.54 27.37
CA SER A 25 14.39 -2.30 28.45
C SER A 25 13.48 -3.40 27.90
N TYR A 26 13.22 -4.41 28.73
CA TYR A 26 12.37 -5.56 28.38
C TYR A 26 12.85 -6.31 27.15
N ASN A 27 14.17 -6.44 26.99
CA ASN A 27 14.81 -7.12 25.87
C ASN A 27 14.36 -6.57 24.51
N THR A 28 14.01 -5.27 24.47
CA THR A 28 13.57 -4.60 23.26
C THR A 28 14.76 -4.47 22.31
N LEU A 29 14.64 -5.05 21.13
CA LEU A 29 15.59 -4.95 20.03
C LEU A 29 14.88 -4.39 18.80
N GLN A 30 15.45 -3.36 18.19
CA GLN A 30 14.98 -2.77 16.94
C GLN A 30 16.14 -2.77 15.95
N THR A 31 15.91 -3.32 14.79
CA THR A 31 16.91 -3.32 13.72
C THR A 31 16.27 -2.92 12.41
N GLU A 32 16.97 -2.08 11.67
CA GLU A 32 16.58 -1.68 10.34
C GLU A 32 17.82 -1.66 9.43
N PHE A 33 17.64 -2.16 8.22
CA PHE A 33 18.62 -2.07 7.15
C PHE A 33 17.94 -1.48 5.93
N SER A 34 18.63 -0.59 5.24
CA SER A 34 18.20 -0.09 3.93
C SER A 34 19.36 0.05 2.96
N ASN A 35 19.10 -0.36 1.73
CA ASN A 35 19.99 -0.17 0.60
C ASN A 35 19.24 0.56 -0.52
N ARG A 36 19.84 1.59 -1.09
CA ARG A 36 19.34 2.30 -2.26
C ARG A 36 20.41 2.36 -3.32
N VAL A 37 20.04 2.01 -4.54
CA VAL A 37 20.92 2.06 -5.69
C VAL A 37 20.26 2.81 -6.83
N LYS A 38 20.99 3.73 -7.45
CA LYS A 38 20.65 4.29 -8.76
C LYS A 38 21.88 4.18 -9.63
N LYS A 39 21.77 3.43 -10.75
CA LYS A 39 22.87 3.23 -11.71
C LYS A 39 22.32 3.21 -13.13
N GLY A 40 22.57 4.29 -13.87
CA GLY A 40 22.00 4.44 -15.21
C GLY A 40 20.47 4.36 -15.17
N CYS A 41 19.91 3.47 -15.96
CA CYS A 41 18.47 3.23 -16.05
C CYS A 41 17.90 2.43 -14.86
N PHE A 42 18.75 1.76 -14.09
CA PHE A 42 18.30 0.92 -12.97
C PHE A 42 18.23 1.69 -11.65
N SER A 43 17.17 1.44 -10.89
CA SER A 43 17.02 1.90 -9.50
C SER A 43 16.49 0.80 -8.61
N SER A 44 16.95 0.74 -7.37
CA SER A 44 16.40 -0.18 -6.37
C SER A 44 16.39 0.45 -4.98
N VAL A 45 15.41 0.03 -4.20
CA VAL A 45 15.33 0.24 -2.75
C VAL A 45 15.03 -1.09 -2.12
N VAL A 46 15.86 -1.51 -1.16
CA VAL A 46 15.61 -2.72 -0.37
C VAL A 46 15.72 -2.34 1.09
N THR A 47 14.71 -2.69 1.89
CA THR A 47 14.74 -2.52 3.34
C THR A 47 14.36 -3.81 4.03
N GLY A 48 14.91 -4.03 5.20
CA GLY A 48 14.55 -5.10 6.10
C GLY A 48 14.52 -4.60 7.53
N SER A 49 13.59 -5.09 8.32
CA SER A 49 13.47 -4.73 9.73
C SER A 49 13.15 -5.95 10.59
N TYR A 50 13.64 -5.91 11.80
CA TYR A 50 13.30 -6.85 12.86
C TYR A 50 13.13 -6.10 14.16
N ASN A 51 11.99 -6.29 14.80
CA ASN A 51 11.66 -5.67 16.08
C ASN A 51 11.14 -6.74 17.03
N ARG A 52 11.58 -6.70 18.28
CA ARG A 52 11.02 -7.53 19.34
C ARG A 52 11.04 -6.82 20.68
N THR A 53 10.18 -7.25 21.58
CA THR A 53 10.19 -6.91 23.01
C THR A 53 9.52 -8.02 23.81
N ASP A 54 9.97 -8.25 25.03
CA ASP A 54 9.31 -9.16 25.97
C ASP A 54 8.14 -8.47 26.70
N GLY A 55 8.03 -7.12 26.55
CA GLY A 55 7.00 -6.34 27.26
C GLY A 55 7.32 -6.10 28.73
N HIS A 56 6.58 -5.21 29.37
CA HIS A 56 6.75 -4.87 30.78
C HIS A 56 5.94 -5.76 31.74
N ARG A 57 5.16 -6.69 31.19
CA ARG A 57 4.37 -7.71 31.90
C ARG A 57 4.50 -9.05 31.17
N SER A 58 4.20 -10.16 31.88
CA SER A 58 4.06 -11.48 31.23
C SER A 58 2.98 -11.45 30.17
N ASP A 59 3.15 -12.27 29.13
CA ASP A 59 2.24 -12.41 27.98
C ASP A 59 2.03 -11.10 27.18
N MET A 60 3.11 -10.29 27.08
CA MET A 60 3.11 -9.01 26.40
C MET A 60 4.20 -8.94 25.31
N GLU A 61 4.62 -10.11 24.85
CA GLU A 61 5.65 -10.25 23.85
C GLU A 61 5.19 -9.75 22.50
N PHE A 62 6.09 -9.10 21.81
CA PHE A 62 5.91 -8.68 20.44
C PHE A 62 7.15 -9.01 19.62
N GLU A 63 6.94 -9.55 18.43
CA GLU A 63 8.00 -9.82 17.46
C GLU A 63 7.50 -9.52 16.05
N GLN A 64 8.30 -8.80 15.27
CA GLN A 64 7.95 -8.40 13.91
C GLN A 64 9.14 -8.52 12.96
N TYR A 65 8.86 -9.05 11.78
CA TYR A 65 9.76 -9.05 10.62
C TYR A 65 9.14 -8.23 9.51
N GLY A 66 9.92 -7.36 8.89
CA GLY A 66 9.49 -6.54 7.77
C GLY A 66 10.50 -6.60 6.63
N GLY A 67 9.99 -6.68 5.40
CA GLY A 67 10.80 -6.63 4.19
C GLY A 67 10.12 -5.84 3.11
N TYR A 68 10.85 -4.94 2.46
CA TYR A 68 10.39 -4.18 1.31
C TYR A 68 11.47 -4.14 0.24
N ALA A 69 11.07 -4.35 -0.99
CA ALA A 69 11.92 -4.15 -2.14
C ALA A 69 11.14 -3.40 -3.23
N LYS A 70 11.80 -2.43 -3.85
CA LYS A 70 11.30 -1.75 -5.06
C LYS A 70 12.40 -1.75 -6.09
N LEU A 71 12.08 -2.21 -7.29
CA LEU A 71 12.95 -2.20 -8.47
C LEU A 71 12.34 -1.28 -9.52
N GLY A 72 13.15 -0.48 -10.17
CA GLY A 72 12.71 0.39 -11.24
C GLY A 72 13.71 0.38 -12.38
N TYR A 73 13.20 0.44 -13.61
CA TYR A 73 14.02 0.50 -14.80
C TYR A 73 13.44 1.50 -15.80
N ASP A 74 14.26 2.43 -16.23
CA ASP A 74 13.94 3.39 -17.27
C ASP A 74 14.16 2.68 -18.64
N LEU A 75 13.08 2.17 -19.26
CA LEU A 75 13.12 1.44 -20.53
C LEU A 75 13.55 2.37 -21.69
N SER A 76 13.14 3.63 -21.61
CA SER A 76 13.52 4.70 -22.53
C SER A 76 13.39 6.06 -21.83
N THR A 77 13.59 7.16 -22.56
CA THR A 77 13.29 8.51 -22.07
C THR A 77 11.81 8.74 -21.79
N PHE A 78 10.94 7.91 -22.34
CA PHE A 78 9.48 8.05 -22.24
C PHE A 78 8.82 6.96 -21.44
N TRP A 79 9.47 5.83 -21.19
CA TRP A 79 8.87 4.66 -20.55
C TRP A 79 9.69 4.21 -19.37
N LYS A 80 8.99 3.94 -18.27
CA LYS A 80 9.54 3.40 -17.03
C LYS A 80 8.70 2.22 -16.54
N VAL A 81 9.36 1.21 -16.04
CA VAL A 81 8.73 0.09 -15.37
C VAL A 81 9.25 0.03 -13.93
N TRP A 82 8.36 -0.35 -13.01
CA TRP A 82 8.77 -0.65 -11.66
C TRP A 82 7.91 -1.74 -11.04
N GLU A 83 8.49 -2.42 -10.09
CA GLU A 83 7.83 -3.42 -9.26
C GLU A 83 8.23 -3.20 -7.81
N ASP A 84 7.28 -3.38 -6.89
CA ASP A 84 7.58 -3.44 -5.48
C ASP A 84 6.89 -4.61 -4.79
N ILE A 85 7.49 -5.02 -3.67
CA ILE A 85 6.94 -6.02 -2.76
C ILE A 85 7.19 -5.57 -1.33
N ASN A 86 6.18 -5.70 -0.49
CA ASN A 86 6.25 -5.49 0.95
C ASN A 86 5.66 -6.71 1.67
N VAL A 87 6.38 -7.24 2.63
CA VAL A 87 5.89 -8.34 3.49
C VAL A 87 6.19 -7.99 4.93
N THR A 88 5.18 -8.13 5.78
CA THR A 88 5.31 -7.99 7.23
C THR A 88 4.69 -9.20 7.91
N HIS A 89 5.43 -9.76 8.85
CA HIS A 89 4.96 -10.80 9.75
C HIS A 89 5.15 -10.34 11.18
N PHE A 90 4.13 -10.50 12.02
CA PHE A 90 4.29 -10.27 13.45
C PHE A 90 3.54 -11.29 14.30
N ASN A 91 4.10 -11.52 15.49
CA ASN A 91 3.48 -12.22 16.60
C ASN A 91 3.29 -11.20 17.72
N ALA A 92 2.11 -11.17 18.32
CA ALA A 92 1.80 -10.26 19.41
C ALA A 92 0.95 -10.97 20.45
N SER A 93 1.35 -10.91 21.69
CA SER A 93 0.58 -11.38 22.84
C SER A 93 -0.12 -10.21 23.52
N ASN A 94 -1.28 -10.47 24.11
CA ASN A 94 -2.08 -9.45 24.81
C ASN A 94 -2.56 -9.97 26.16
N PRO A 95 -1.94 -9.53 27.26
CA PRO A 95 -2.29 -10.01 28.61
C PRO A 95 -3.60 -9.40 29.15
N GLY A 96 -4.34 -8.63 28.37
CA GLY A 96 -5.51 -7.91 28.86
C GLY A 96 -5.15 -6.81 29.86
N THR A 97 -6.12 -6.39 30.67
CA THR A 97 -5.89 -5.41 31.75
C THR A 97 -5.40 -6.11 33.02
N VAL A 98 -4.86 -5.33 33.98
CA VAL A 98 -4.46 -5.88 35.30
C VAL A 98 -5.67 -6.46 36.06
N GLN A 99 -6.84 -5.84 35.91
CA GLN A 99 -8.08 -6.27 36.56
C GLN A 99 -8.74 -7.46 35.86
N THR A 100 -8.53 -7.59 34.54
CA THR A 100 -9.09 -8.67 33.75
C THR A 100 -7.99 -9.27 32.85
N PRO A 101 -7.07 -10.03 33.44
CA PRO A 101 -5.98 -10.65 32.66
C PRO A 101 -6.52 -11.67 31.68
N LEU A 102 -5.87 -11.74 30.52
CA LEU A 102 -6.07 -12.75 29.50
C LEU A 102 -4.87 -13.67 29.44
N PHE A 103 -5.13 -14.97 29.35
CA PHE A 103 -4.13 -16.01 29.18
C PHE A 103 -4.18 -16.56 27.76
N ASP A 104 -3.03 -16.93 27.19
CA ASP A 104 -2.88 -17.48 25.83
C ASP A 104 -3.51 -16.60 24.73
N ASN A 105 -3.63 -15.30 24.94
CA ASN A 105 -4.12 -14.39 23.91
C ASN A 105 -2.96 -13.99 23.00
N ASP A 106 -2.92 -14.55 21.82
CA ASP A 106 -1.88 -14.27 20.84
C ASP A 106 -2.43 -14.13 19.40
N SER A 107 -1.76 -13.30 18.64
CA SER A 107 -2.06 -13.05 17.24
C SER A 107 -0.81 -13.23 16.39
N ARG A 108 -0.92 -14.03 15.33
CA ARG A 108 0.12 -14.23 14.31
C ARG A 108 -0.42 -13.75 12.98
N ILE A 109 0.12 -12.67 12.51
CA ILE A 109 -0.39 -12.01 11.30
C ILE A 109 0.74 -11.87 10.28
N THR A 110 0.43 -12.26 9.05
CA THR A 110 1.28 -12.00 7.88
C THR A 110 0.49 -11.17 6.90
N ARG A 111 1.03 -10.05 6.48
CA ARG A 111 0.49 -9.23 5.40
C ARG A 111 1.54 -9.00 4.34
N GLY A 112 1.10 -9.06 3.10
CA GLY A 112 1.97 -8.76 1.97
C GLY A 112 1.24 -7.97 0.90
N MET A 113 2.01 -7.22 0.14
CA MET A 113 1.55 -6.56 -1.08
C MET A 113 2.65 -6.61 -2.13
N THR A 114 2.24 -6.66 -3.38
CA THR A 114 3.13 -6.43 -4.52
C THR A 114 2.41 -5.54 -5.52
N SER A 115 3.17 -4.68 -6.20
CA SER A 115 2.65 -3.83 -7.25
C SER A 115 3.63 -3.82 -8.42
N PHE A 116 3.08 -3.77 -9.61
CA PHE A 116 3.82 -3.59 -10.85
C PHE A 116 3.22 -2.42 -11.61
N ALA A 117 4.04 -1.56 -12.20
CA ALA A 117 3.54 -0.47 -13.03
C ALA A 117 4.44 -0.22 -14.25
N LEU A 118 3.77 0.11 -15.33
CA LEU A 118 4.35 0.62 -16.56
C LEU A 118 3.86 2.05 -16.77
N GLU A 119 4.78 3.00 -16.73
CA GLU A 119 4.51 4.42 -16.85
C GLU A 119 4.99 4.93 -18.21
N ASN A 120 4.23 5.82 -18.83
CA ASN A 120 4.68 6.59 -19.96
C ASN A 120 4.61 8.09 -19.69
N HIS A 121 5.55 8.82 -20.25
CA HIS A 121 5.62 10.27 -20.11
C HIS A 121 6.20 10.90 -21.40
N TYR A 122 5.30 11.38 -22.24
CA TYR A 122 5.61 12.15 -23.43
C TYR A 122 5.29 13.63 -23.19
N GLU A 123 5.66 14.49 -24.14
CA GLU A 123 5.43 15.94 -24.03
C GLU A 123 3.96 16.29 -23.80
N LYS A 124 3.05 15.64 -24.53
CA LYS A 124 1.61 15.94 -24.47
C LYS A 124 0.76 14.83 -23.86
N THR A 125 1.34 13.68 -23.55
CA THR A 125 0.59 12.57 -23.00
C THR A 125 1.39 11.85 -21.92
N SER A 126 0.69 11.42 -20.84
CA SER A 126 1.28 10.61 -19.80
C SER A 126 0.24 9.67 -19.21
N GLY A 127 0.68 8.51 -18.79
CA GLY A 127 -0.22 7.54 -18.19
C GLY A 127 0.49 6.41 -17.47
N THR A 128 -0.29 5.57 -16.82
CA THR A 128 0.20 4.43 -16.06
C THR A 128 -0.76 3.26 -16.23
N LEU A 129 -0.21 2.09 -16.47
CA LEU A 129 -0.87 0.81 -16.26
C LEU A 129 -0.26 0.16 -15.03
N SER A 130 -1.07 -0.15 -14.05
CA SER A 130 -0.62 -0.78 -12.81
C SER A 130 -1.42 -2.03 -12.49
N PHE A 131 -0.75 -2.97 -11.86
CA PHE A 131 -1.31 -4.17 -11.25
C PHE A 131 -0.88 -4.21 -9.80
N PHE A 132 -1.77 -4.64 -8.89
CA PHE A 132 -1.41 -4.89 -7.51
C PHE A 132 -2.06 -6.15 -6.97
N TYR A 133 -1.39 -6.75 -5.99
CA TYR A 133 -1.91 -7.89 -5.24
C TYR A 133 -1.57 -7.75 -3.76
N ASN A 134 -2.61 -7.72 -2.93
CA ASN A 134 -2.50 -7.70 -1.48
C ASN A 134 -3.01 -9.03 -0.92
N TRP A 135 -2.35 -9.53 0.13
CA TRP A 135 -2.81 -10.72 0.84
C TRP A 135 -2.58 -10.62 2.34
N GLY A 136 -3.42 -11.30 3.09
CA GLY A 136 -3.32 -11.42 4.53
C GLY A 136 -3.56 -12.84 5.00
N ARG A 137 -2.90 -13.20 6.10
CA ARG A 137 -3.16 -14.42 6.88
C ARG A 137 -3.16 -14.06 8.35
N HIS A 138 -4.22 -14.42 9.04
CA HIS A 138 -4.38 -14.19 10.46
C HIS A 138 -4.61 -15.53 11.15
N LYS A 139 -3.91 -15.73 12.27
CA LYS A 139 -4.15 -16.80 13.25
C LYS A 139 -4.28 -16.13 14.59
N ILE A 140 -5.43 -16.24 15.21
CA ILE A 140 -5.75 -15.55 16.44
C ILE A 140 -6.21 -16.57 17.47
N ASN A 141 -5.58 -16.53 18.63
CA ASN A 141 -6.07 -17.13 19.84
C ASN A 141 -6.62 -15.99 20.72
N ASP A 142 -7.93 -15.97 20.94
CA ASP A 142 -8.58 -14.93 21.74
C ASP A 142 -8.28 -15.05 23.24
N GLY A 143 -7.60 -16.14 23.64
CA GLY A 143 -7.26 -16.40 25.01
C GLY A 143 -8.47 -16.73 25.89
N TYR A 144 -8.25 -16.72 27.20
CA TYR A 144 -9.30 -16.96 28.20
C TYR A 144 -9.02 -16.16 29.47
N LYS A 145 -10.04 -15.90 30.29
CA LYS A 145 -9.93 -15.19 31.56
C LYS A 145 -9.74 -16.16 32.73
N THR A 146 -9.37 -15.59 33.86
CA THR A 146 -9.29 -16.35 35.13
C THR A 146 -10.64 -17.05 35.40
N GLY A 147 -10.59 -18.37 35.58
CA GLY A 147 -11.78 -19.20 35.87
C GLY A 147 -12.53 -19.67 34.62
N GLU A 148 -12.09 -19.30 33.42
CA GLU A 148 -12.59 -19.82 32.15
C GLU A 148 -11.71 -21.00 31.67
N GLU A 149 -12.27 -21.85 30.82
CA GLU A 149 -11.54 -22.93 30.15
C GLU A 149 -10.73 -22.36 28.96
N PRO A 150 -9.54 -22.91 28.64
CA PRO A 150 -8.81 -22.55 27.44
C PRO A 150 -9.63 -22.71 26.16
N GLN A 151 -9.36 -21.89 25.18
CA GLN A 151 -10.03 -21.95 23.89
C GLN A 151 -9.84 -23.34 23.24
N LYS A 152 -10.93 -23.94 22.76
CA LYS A 152 -10.92 -25.25 22.07
C LYS A 152 -10.65 -25.13 20.56
N SER A 153 -10.66 -23.92 20.06
CA SER A 153 -10.37 -23.61 18.64
C SER A 153 -9.72 -22.25 18.50
N HIS A 154 -8.90 -22.10 17.46
CA HIS A 154 -8.32 -20.80 17.11
C HIS A 154 -8.95 -20.27 15.83
N PHE A 155 -9.21 -18.97 15.81
CA PHE A 155 -9.66 -18.26 14.63
C PHE A 155 -8.54 -18.15 13.58
N ASN A 156 -8.90 -18.37 12.34
CA ASN A 156 -8.00 -18.19 11.20
C ASN A 156 -8.75 -17.44 10.10
N SER A 157 -8.03 -16.57 9.40
CA SER A 157 -8.56 -15.96 8.19
C SER A 157 -7.48 -15.76 7.13
N LYS A 158 -7.94 -15.66 5.89
CA LYS A 158 -7.15 -15.21 4.75
C LYS A 158 -7.95 -14.18 4.00
N ASP A 159 -7.30 -13.12 3.59
CA ASP A 159 -7.85 -12.11 2.70
C ASP A 159 -6.94 -11.90 1.49
N ARG A 160 -7.53 -11.46 0.40
CA ARG A 160 -6.82 -11.10 -0.82
C ARG A 160 -7.53 -9.97 -1.53
N MET A 161 -6.75 -9.15 -2.19
CA MET A 161 -7.23 -8.11 -3.07
C MET A 161 -6.26 -8.01 -4.25
N LEU A 162 -6.76 -8.12 -5.46
CA LEU A 162 -5.99 -7.84 -6.66
C LEU A 162 -6.68 -6.74 -7.45
N GLY A 163 -5.92 -5.99 -8.20
CA GLY A 163 -6.49 -4.97 -9.06
C GLY A 163 -5.59 -4.60 -10.22
N ILE A 164 -6.25 -4.05 -11.22
CA ILE A 164 -5.62 -3.44 -12.39
C ILE A 164 -6.18 -2.02 -12.48
N SER A 165 -5.29 -1.05 -12.65
CA SER A 165 -5.66 0.34 -12.89
C SER A 165 -4.90 0.86 -14.08
N TRP A 166 -5.60 1.52 -14.97
CA TRP A 166 -5.01 2.19 -16.10
C TRP A 166 -5.58 3.59 -16.24
N TYR A 167 -4.71 4.55 -16.49
CA TYR A 167 -5.13 5.86 -16.94
C TYR A 167 -4.21 6.41 -18.03
N GLN A 168 -4.75 7.28 -18.84
CA GLN A 168 -4.01 8.07 -19.82
C GLN A 168 -4.53 9.50 -19.81
N SER A 169 -3.61 10.44 -19.65
CA SER A 169 -3.86 11.87 -19.78
C SER A 169 -3.26 12.39 -21.07
N ALA A 170 -3.95 13.29 -21.73
CA ALA A 170 -3.46 13.95 -22.97
C ALA A 170 -3.81 15.43 -22.97
N THR A 171 -2.92 16.25 -23.50
CA THR A 171 -3.16 17.65 -23.86
C THR A 171 -3.51 17.69 -25.33
N LEU A 172 -4.80 17.92 -25.65
CA LEU A 172 -5.31 17.94 -27.02
C LEU A 172 -5.13 19.32 -27.68
N PHE A 173 -5.26 20.37 -26.90
CA PHE A 173 -5.04 21.77 -27.32
C PHE A 173 -4.57 22.63 -26.13
N THR A 174 -4.22 23.89 -26.35
CA THR A 174 -3.63 24.75 -25.34
C THR A 174 -4.54 24.92 -24.12
N GLY A 175 -3.96 24.72 -22.92
CA GLY A 175 -4.65 24.83 -21.64
C GLY A 175 -5.59 23.66 -21.34
N ASN A 176 -5.65 22.64 -22.21
CA ASN A 176 -6.50 21.48 -22.03
C ASN A 176 -5.75 20.30 -21.41
N ARG A 177 -6.45 19.51 -20.63
CA ARG A 177 -6.02 18.17 -20.21
C ARG A 177 -7.24 17.24 -20.12
N VAL A 178 -7.20 16.16 -20.87
CA VAL A 178 -8.18 15.08 -20.77
C VAL A 178 -7.52 13.90 -20.12
N THR A 179 -8.16 13.31 -19.13
CA THR A 179 -7.73 12.06 -18.49
C THR A 179 -8.85 11.04 -18.61
N THR A 180 -8.54 9.85 -19.08
CA THR A 180 -9.45 8.71 -19.06
C THR A 180 -8.80 7.54 -18.35
N GLY A 181 -9.58 6.72 -17.70
CA GLY A 181 -9.06 5.57 -16.97
C GLY A 181 -10.09 4.50 -16.72
N PHE A 182 -9.55 3.38 -16.29
CA PHE A 182 -10.29 2.18 -15.95
C PHE A 182 -9.64 1.53 -14.72
N ASP A 183 -10.48 1.09 -13.78
CA ASP A 183 -10.08 0.34 -12.59
C ASP A 183 -10.86 -0.97 -12.51
N TYR A 184 -10.17 -2.04 -12.15
CA TYR A 184 -10.78 -3.31 -11.76
C TYR A 184 -10.19 -3.77 -10.43
N GLN A 185 -11.04 -4.21 -9.52
CA GLN A 185 -10.62 -4.79 -8.25
C GLN A 185 -11.41 -6.06 -7.97
N HIS A 186 -10.71 -7.10 -7.54
CA HIS A 186 -11.28 -8.31 -6.98
C HIS A 186 -10.78 -8.47 -5.56
N PHE A 187 -11.67 -8.55 -4.62
CA PHE A 187 -11.31 -8.73 -3.21
C PHE A 187 -12.22 -9.74 -2.53
N GLY A 188 -11.66 -10.41 -1.55
CA GLY A 188 -12.38 -11.41 -0.81
C GLY A 188 -11.59 -11.96 0.35
N GLY A 189 -12.29 -12.73 1.16
CA GLY A 189 -11.68 -13.37 2.32
C GLY A 189 -12.48 -14.56 2.79
N GLU A 190 -11.76 -15.47 3.41
CA GLU A 190 -12.31 -16.63 4.09
C GLU A 190 -11.89 -16.65 5.55
N SER A 191 -12.77 -17.12 6.43
CA SER A 191 -12.45 -17.36 7.83
C SER A 191 -12.90 -18.73 8.27
N TRP A 192 -12.23 -19.28 9.28
CA TRP A 192 -12.58 -20.57 9.88
C TRP A 192 -12.02 -20.66 11.28
N ASN A 193 -12.64 -21.53 12.09
CA ASN A 193 -12.09 -21.97 13.35
C ASN A 193 -11.39 -23.32 13.19
N LYS A 194 -10.15 -23.44 13.63
CA LYS A 194 -9.41 -24.70 13.68
C LYS A 194 -9.56 -25.31 15.06
N VAL A 195 -10.26 -26.47 15.14
CA VAL A 195 -10.41 -27.22 16.39
C VAL A 195 -9.05 -27.80 16.80
N LEU A 196 -8.61 -27.54 18.04
CA LEU A 196 -7.26 -27.89 18.49
C LEU A 196 -7.09 -29.41 18.66
N ALA A 197 -8.11 -30.09 19.18
CA ALA A 197 -8.04 -31.53 19.45
C ALA A 197 -8.02 -32.39 18.19
N THR A 198 -8.72 -32.01 17.13
CA THR A 198 -8.89 -32.82 15.92
C THR A 198 -8.16 -32.23 14.70
N GLY A 199 -7.80 -30.96 14.76
CA GLY A 199 -7.31 -30.21 13.60
C GLY A 199 -8.39 -29.88 12.57
N GLU A 200 -9.67 -30.23 12.84
CA GLU A 200 -10.81 -29.96 11.97
C GLU A 200 -10.97 -28.46 11.70
N ARG A 201 -11.29 -28.13 10.45
CA ARG A 201 -11.59 -26.78 10.01
C ARG A 201 -13.10 -26.56 9.96
N LYS A 202 -13.62 -25.74 10.85
CA LYS A 202 -15.03 -25.30 10.82
C LYS A 202 -15.10 -23.97 10.06
N SER A 203 -15.70 -24.02 8.87
CA SER A 203 -15.84 -22.83 8.01
C SER A 203 -16.67 -21.75 8.69
N GLY A 204 -16.21 -20.52 8.55
CA GLY A 204 -16.91 -19.28 8.91
C GLY A 204 -17.43 -18.57 7.65
N VAL A 205 -16.94 -17.37 7.41
CA VAL A 205 -17.31 -16.55 6.24
C VAL A 205 -16.40 -16.88 5.05
N ASP A 206 -16.98 -16.95 3.86
CA ASP A 206 -16.29 -16.93 2.57
C ASP A 206 -17.04 -15.98 1.65
N LYS A 207 -16.42 -14.86 1.30
CA LYS A 207 -16.99 -13.78 0.48
C LYS A 207 -15.98 -13.29 -0.54
N GLN A 208 -16.50 -13.02 -1.74
CA GLN A 208 -15.72 -12.43 -2.84
C GLN A 208 -16.57 -11.35 -3.50
N MET A 209 -15.93 -10.31 -3.98
CA MET A 209 -16.56 -9.14 -4.59
C MET A 209 -15.69 -8.62 -5.71
N ASP A 210 -16.35 -8.11 -6.75
CA ASP A 210 -15.71 -7.46 -7.89
C ASP A 210 -16.21 -6.03 -8.01
N GLU A 211 -15.31 -5.14 -8.36
CA GLU A 211 -15.59 -3.74 -8.65
C GLU A 211 -14.92 -3.34 -9.96
N PHE A 212 -15.66 -2.69 -10.83
CA PHE A 212 -15.22 -2.11 -12.09
C PHE A 212 -15.54 -0.65 -12.09
N ALA A 213 -14.62 0.16 -12.57
CA ALA A 213 -14.85 1.57 -12.75
C ALA A 213 -14.25 2.07 -14.07
N GLY A 214 -14.92 3.03 -14.66
CA GLY A 214 -14.43 3.78 -15.81
C GLY A 214 -14.69 5.26 -15.64
N TYR A 215 -13.75 6.10 -16.09
CA TYR A 215 -13.90 7.54 -15.92
C TYR A 215 -13.27 8.32 -17.06
N ILE A 216 -13.80 9.51 -17.23
CA ILE A 216 -13.21 10.56 -18.05
C ILE A 216 -13.30 11.87 -17.31
N ASP A 217 -12.21 12.62 -17.35
CA ASP A 217 -12.06 13.93 -16.75
C ASP A 217 -11.52 14.92 -17.79
N PHE A 218 -12.07 16.09 -17.82
CA PHE A 218 -11.73 17.17 -18.73
C PHE A 218 -11.40 18.42 -17.92
N ARG A 219 -10.17 18.90 -18.03
CA ARG A 219 -9.74 20.19 -17.48
C ARG A 219 -9.42 21.16 -18.60
N GLN A 220 -9.84 22.41 -18.45
CA GLN A 220 -9.54 23.50 -19.36
C GLN A 220 -9.17 24.77 -18.59
N ASP A 221 -7.99 25.28 -18.85
CA ASP A 221 -7.63 26.65 -18.48
C ASP A 221 -8.27 27.61 -19.49
N ILE A 222 -9.34 28.26 -19.09
CA ILE A 222 -10.10 29.22 -19.94
C ILE A 222 -9.25 30.45 -20.21
N ASN A 223 -8.54 30.90 -19.15
CA ASN A 223 -7.58 31.99 -19.21
C ASN A 223 -6.62 31.92 -18.01
N SER A 224 -5.78 32.94 -17.82
CA SER A 224 -4.76 32.94 -16.76
C SER A 224 -5.33 32.98 -15.33
N TRP A 225 -6.60 33.27 -15.15
CA TRP A 225 -7.23 33.38 -13.82
C TRP A 225 -8.37 32.38 -13.59
N LEU A 226 -8.80 31.61 -14.59
CA LEU A 226 -9.93 30.69 -14.49
C LEU A 226 -9.63 29.35 -15.16
N SER A 227 -9.76 28.26 -14.40
CA SER A 227 -9.76 26.88 -14.89
C SER A 227 -11.10 26.21 -14.59
N LEU A 228 -11.54 25.36 -15.50
CA LEU A 228 -12.74 24.52 -15.39
C LEU A 228 -12.31 23.05 -15.34
N ASP A 229 -12.92 22.30 -14.45
CA ASP A 229 -12.84 20.83 -14.40
C ASP A 229 -14.25 20.24 -14.55
N ALA A 230 -14.39 19.20 -15.37
CA ALA A 230 -15.64 18.47 -15.52
C ALA A 230 -15.32 16.99 -15.81
N GLY A 231 -16.01 16.09 -15.15
CA GLY A 231 -15.76 14.67 -15.33
C GLY A 231 -16.95 13.81 -14.95
N VAL A 232 -16.84 12.54 -15.28
CA VAL A 232 -17.79 11.51 -14.86
C VAL A 232 -17.04 10.22 -14.60
N ARG A 233 -17.41 9.55 -13.52
CA ARG A 233 -16.99 8.19 -13.20
C ARG A 233 -18.21 7.30 -13.07
N VAL A 234 -18.09 6.08 -13.54
CA VAL A 234 -19.10 5.04 -13.38
C VAL A 234 -18.45 3.91 -12.62
N ASP A 235 -18.99 3.56 -11.49
CA ASP A 235 -18.59 2.42 -10.68
C ASP A 235 -19.66 1.31 -10.75
N HIS A 236 -19.22 0.08 -10.89
CA HIS A 236 -20.08 -1.10 -10.80
C HIS A 236 -19.50 -2.07 -9.78
N HIS A 237 -20.27 -2.32 -8.73
CA HIS A 237 -19.93 -3.26 -7.69
C HIS A 237 -20.85 -4.48 -7.73
N SER A 238 -20.30 -5.69 -7.68
CA SER A 238 -21.02 -6.96 -7.86
C SER A 238 -22.20 -7.20 -6.91
N HIS A 239 -22.26 -6.50 -5.76
CA HIS A 239 -23.32 -6.65 -4.76
C HIS A 239 -24.20 -5.39 -4.59
N VAL A 240 -23.71 -4.22 -4.95
CA VAL A 240 -24.41 -2.95 -4.71
C VAL A 240 -25.03 -2.38 -6.00
N GLY A 241 -24.46 -2.75 -7.16
CA GLY A 241 -24.91 -2.29 -8.46
C GLY A 241 -24.05 -1.18 -9.03
N THR A 242 -24.64 -0.33 -9.86
CA THR A 242 -23.95 0.68 -10.64
C THR A 242 -24.31 2.09 -10.14
N GLU A 243 -23.27 2.91 -9.95
CA GLU A 243 -23.38 4.30 -9.54
C GLU A 243 -22.69 5.21 -10.57
N TRP A 244 -23.30 6.37 -10.81
CA TRP A 244 -22.76 7.44 -11.65
C TRP A 244 -22.31 8.58 -10.77
N ILE A 245 -21.07 9.01 -10.93
CA ILE A 245 -20.44 10.02 -10.09
C ILE A 245 -19.99 11.17 -10.99
N PRO A 246 -20.87 12.14 -11.30
CA PRO A 246 -20.49 13.36 -11.99
C PRO A 246 -19.67 14.25 -11.06
N GLN A 247 -18.67 14.94 -11.61
CA GLN A 247 -17.87 15.92 -10.90
C GLN A 247 -17.70 17.17 -11.75
N GLY A 248 -17.58 18.32 -11.08
CA GLY A 248 -17.32 19.60 -11.72
C GLY A 248 -16.69 20.57 -10.73
N GLY A 249 -15.84 21.44 -11.22
CA GLY A 249 -15.15 22.40 -10.37
C GLY A 249 -14.68 23.61 -11.16
N LEU A 250 -14.51 24.71 -10.44
CA LEU A 250 -13.92 25.95 -10.92
C LEU A 250 -12.74 26.33 -10.04
N ALA A 251 -11.64 26.73 -10.64
CA ALA A 251 -10.48 27.25 -9.92
C ALA A 251 -10.19 28.68 -10.39
N PHE A 252 -10.13 29.61 -9.44
CA PHE A 252 -9.77 31.00 -9.66
C PHE A 252 -8.34 31.24 -9.18
N HIS A 253 -7.48 31.65 -10.09
CA HIS A 253 -6.07 31.92 -9.85
C HIS A 253 -5.84 33.42 -9.67
N PHE A 254 -5.41 33.85 -8.51
CA PHE A 254 -5.12 35.23 -8.18
C PHE A 254 -3.61 35.52 -8.14
N PRO A 255 -3.20 36.79 -8.26
CA PRO A 255 -1.80 37.17 -8.05
C PRO A 255 -1.25 36.66 -6.71
N LYS A 256 0.09 36.47 -6.63
CA LYS A 256 0.80 35.99 -5.43
C LYS A 256 0.52 34.52 -5.07
N ASN A 257 0.24 33.65 -6.06
CA ASN A 257 -0.02 32.22 -5.88
C ASN A 257 -1.24 31.91 -4.97
N THR A 258 -2.24 32.77 -4.98
CA THR A 258 -3.49 32.53 -4.28
C THR A 258 -4.46 31.82 -5.23
N GLU A 259 -5.03 30.69 -4.80
CA GLU A 259 -6.02 29.93 -5.55
C GLU A 259 -7.29 29.72 -4.70
N VAL A 260 -8.44 29.90 -5.31
CA VAL A 260 -9.75 29.58 -4.71
C VAL A 260 -10.42 28.54 -5.59
N LYS A 261 -10.88 27.45 -4.98
CA LYS A 261 -11.61 26.34 -5.65
C LYS A 261 -13.04 26.27 -5.14
N ALA A 262 -13.96 26.00 -6.06
CA ALA A 262 -15.37 25.77 -5.78
C ALA A 262 -15.87 24.52 -6.52
#